data_e3e2434178026df2b24173ed687b603a
#
_entry.id   e3e2434178026df2b24173ed687b603a
#
_cell.length_a   1.000
_cell.length_b   1.000
_cell.length_c   1.000
_cell.angle_alpha   90.00
_cell.angle_beta   90.00
_cell.angle_gamma   90.00
#
_symmetry.space_group_name_H-M   'P 1'
#
loop_
_entity.id
_entity.type
_entity.pdbx_description
1 polymer ?
#
loop_
_entity_poly.entity_id
_entity_poly.type
_entity_poly.pdbx_seq_one_letter_code
_entity_poly.pdbx_strand_id
1 'polypeptide(L)'
;MTNPTIKFSRKDPQKFFKTLNKRVNNYFNENGVKKTGNWKLHLKTIFMFSLFLTPYFLILFLDISGWWKLPFTMLMGVGMAGVGMNVMHDGNHGTYSKKKWVNKFMGSSIYILAGNVYNWQVQHNVLHHTYTNIHGHDEDIDAGEIIRFSKHAKWKRFHKFQHIYSVFLYGLLTFNWSLTSDFKQTRSYLKRQLSYGKMPSKWKQWSLLAVTKALYLSIWIVIPILIGIVWWKVLLGFFIMHYTAGLILSIIFQLAHMVEENDMPMPNEVGEMKNTWAIHQLFTTANFATNNKLMSWFSGGLNHQVEHHIFPNISHIHYDKISNIVQRLFSPCRNDYLIQSIIKIIVPFKFSFNSFF
;
A
#
# COMPACT_ATOMS: atom_id res chain seq x y z
N MET A 1 -24.32 -11.52 -13.65
CA MET A 1 -24.08 -12.70 -12.83
C MET A 1 -23.35 -12.23 -11.58
N THR A 2 -23.84 -12.53 -10.39
CA THR A 2 -23.13 -12.23 -9.14
C THR A 2 -21.96 -13.21 -9.07
N ASN A 3 -20.72 -12.72 -9.04
CA ASN A 3 -19.57 -13.60 -8.81
C ASN A 3 -19.80 -14.39 -7.52
N PRO A 4 -19.55 -15.71 -7.52
CA PRO A 4 -19.72 -16.51 -6.31
C PRO A 4 -18.83 -15.96 -5.19
N THR A 5 -19.35 -15.97 -3.97
CA THR A 5 -18.60 -15.54 -2.79
C THR A 5 -17.40 -16.47 -2.62
N ILE A 6 -16.19 -15.95 -2.67
CA ILE A 6 -14.96 -16.75 -2.48
C ILE A 6 -14.90 -17.28 -1.05
N LYS A 7 -14.60 -18.57 -0.93
CA LYS A 7 -14.39 -19.25 0.34
C LYS A 7 -13.01 -19.89 0.36
N PHE A 8 -12.25 -19.62 1.40
CA PHE A 8 -10.97 -20.29 1.63
C PHE A 8 -11.20 -21.68 2.26
N SER A 9 -10.34 -22.63 1.91
CA SER A 9 -10.37 -23.96 2.51
C SER A 9 -10.28 -23.86 4.04
N ARG A 10 -11.06 -24.67 4.75
CA ARG A 10 -10.97 -24.80 6.21
C ARG A 10 -10.02 -25.95 6.63
N LYS A 11 -9.52 -26.73 5.68
CA LYS A 11 -8.63 -27.85 5.93
C LYS A 11 -7.21 -27.31 6.18
N ASP A 12 -6.82 -27.22 7.44
CA ASP A 12 -5.46 -26.90 7.89
C ASP A 12 -4.90 -28.11 8.66
N PRO A 13 -4.45 -29.18 7.95
CA PRO A 13 -4.03 -30.43 8.58
C PRO A 13 -2.84 -30.24 9.53
N GLN A 14 -2.00 -29.24 9.28
CA GLN A 14 -0.83 -28.93 10.10
C GLN A 14 -1.11 -27.90 11.20
N LYS A 15 -2.34 -27.39 11.29
CA LYS A 15 -2.71 -26.29 12.20
C LYS A 15 -1.75 -25.10 12.11
N PHE A 16 -1.29 -24.82 10.88
CA PHE A 16 -0.22 -23.86 10.59
C PHE A 16 -0.49 -22.50 11.22
N PHE A 17 -1.61 -21.87 10.87
CA PHE A 17 -1.91 -20.51 11.34
C PHE A 17 -2.10 -20.48 12.87
N LYS A 18 -2.71 -21.51 13.46
CA LYS A 18 -2.86 -21.60 14.91
C LYS A 18 -1.50 -21.67 15.62
N THR A 19 -0.59 -22.48 15.09
CA THR A 19 0.77 -22.65 15.65
C THR A 19 1.58 -21.38 15.49
N LEU A 20 1.53 -20.75 14.31
CA LEU A 20 2.21 -19.50 14.02
C LEU A 20 1.72 -18.36 14.94
N ASN A 21 0.41 -18.21 15.07
CA ASN A 21 -0.20 -17.19 15.92
C ASN A 21 0.18 -17.39 17.40
N LYS A 22 0.21 -18.66 17.88
CA LYS A 22 0.67 -18.98 19.23
C LYS A 22 2.12 -18.55 19.44
N ARG A 23 3.04 -18.87 18.50
CA ARG A 23 4.47 -18.50 18.64
C ARG A 23 4.67 -17.01 18.61
N VAL A 24 3.97 -16.29 17.73
CA VAL A 24 4.04 -14.83 17.67
C VAL A 24 3.48 -14.19 18.95
N ASN A 25 2.35 -14.68 19.47
CA ASN A 25 1.79 -14.21 20.74
C ASN A 25 2.74 -14.46 21.92
N ASN A 26 3.36 -15.64 21.98
CA ASN A 26 4.34 -15.96 23.02
C ASN A 26 5.53 -14.99 22.97
N TYR A 27 6.05 -14.69 21.76
CA TYR A 27 7.12 -13.71 21.61
C TYR A 27 6.77 -12.35 22.24
N PHE A 28 5.58 -11.81 21.98
CA PHE A 28 5.15 -10.54 22.58
C PHE A 28 4.97 -10.62 24.10
N ASN A 29 4.41 -11.72 24.60
CA ASN A 29 4.17 -11.93 26.02
C ASN A 29 5.47 -12.12 26.81
N GLU A 30 6.36 -12.98 26.34
CA GLU A 30 7.65 -13.29 26.97
C GLU A 30 8.59 -12.07 27.03
N ASN A 31 8.55 -11.22 25.98
CA ASN A 31 9.34 -10.01 25.95
C ASN A 31 8.64 -8.77 26.55
N GLY A 32 7.42 -8.89 27.05
CA GLY A 32 6.65 -7.77 27.59
C GLY A 32 6.38 -6.64 26.59
N VAL A 33 6.44 -6.93 25.28
CA VAL A 33 6.32 -5.94 24.20
C VAL A 33 4.89 -5.86 23.69
N LYS A 34 4.42 -4.64 23.41
CA LYS A 34 3.10 -4.41 22.84
C LYS A 34 3.14 -4.59 21.32
N LYS A 35 2.07 -5.14 20.73
CA LYS A 35 1.93 -5.29 19.26
C LYS A 35 1.76 -3.96 18.51
N THR A 36 1.38 -2.90 19.22
CA THR A 36 1.20 -1.55 18.66
C THR A 36 2.50 -0.78 18.60
N GLY A 37 2.50 0.34 17.88
CA GLY A 37 3.61 1.27 17.79
C GLY A 37 4.16 1.72 19.15
N ASN A 38 5.41 2.17 19.15
CA ASN A 38 6.13 2.69 20.32
C ASN A 38 6.79 4.04 19.99
N TRP A 39 7.64 4.55 20.91
CA TRP A 39 8.29 5.85 20.73
C TRP A 39 9.10 5.97 19.43
N LYS A 40 9.69 4.87 18.91
CA LYS A 40 10.43 4.87 17.64
C LYS A 40 9.49 5.20 16.47
N LEU A 41 8.25 4.68 16.49
CA LEU A 41 7.24 5.03 15.49
C LEU A 41 6.84 6.51 15.60
N HIS A 42 6.72 7.05 16.83
CA HIS A 42 6.38 8.47 17.00
C HIS A 42 7.49 9.41 16.47
N LEU A 43 8.75 9.12 16.76
CA LEU A 43 9.89 9.87 16.18
C LEU A 43 9.91 9.78 14.65
N LYS A 44 9.70 8.58 14.13
CA LYS A 44 9.59 8.34 12.69
C LYS A 44 8.44 9.14 12.06
N THR A 45 7.30 9.21 12.74
CA THR A 45 6.16 10.03 12.32
C THR A 45 6.55 11.50 12.19
N ILE A 46 7.20 12.06 13.21
CA ILE A 46 7.68 13.45 13.17
C ILE A 46 8.62 13.64 11.98
N PHE A 47 9.56 12.73 11.77
CA PHE A 47 10.51 12.81 10.66
C PHE A 47 9.78 12.77 9.29
N MET A 48 8.84 11.84 9.09
CA MET A 48 8.12 11.71 7.82
C MET A 48 7.24 12.93 7.52
N PHE A 49 6.55 13.47 8.54
CA PHE A 49 5.81 14.72 8.38
C PHE A 49 6.72 15.92 8.13
N SER A 50 7.87 16.00 8.80
CA SER A 50 8.85 17.06 8.54
C SER A 50 9.39 16.98 7.11
N LEU A 51 9.70 15.77 6.63
CA LEU A 51 10.14 15.54 5.26
C LEU A 51 9.08 15.95 4.22
N PHE A 52 7.82 15.83 4.56
CA PHE A 52 6.70 16.20 3.69
C PHE A 52 6.38 17.71 3.75
N LEU A 53 6.28 18.25 4.96
CA LEU A 53 5.75 19.61 5.17
C LEU A 53 6.82 20.70 5.18
N THR A 54 8.03 20.43 5.70
CA THR A 54 9.09 21.45 5.74
C THR A 54 9.44 21.99 4.35
N PRO A 55 9.64 21.14 3.30
CA PRO A 55 9.92 21.66 1.97
C PRO A 55 8.77 22.53 1.41
N TYR A 56 7.52 22.22 1.75
CA TYR A 56 6.38 23.07 1.35
C TYR A 56 6.50 24.49 1.92
N PHE A 57 6.75 24.61 3.23
CA PHE A 57 6.93 25.94 3.85
C PHE A 57 8.17 26.67 3.31
N LEU A 58 9.26 25.93 3.04
CA LEU A 58 10.43 26.53 2.40
C LEU A 58 10.12 27.08 1.00
N ILE A 59 9.33 26.34 0.20
CA ILE A 59 8.87 26.80 -1.12
C ILE A 59 8.03 28.08 -1.02
N LEU A 60 7.16 28.16 0.00
CA LEU A 60 6.24 29.30 0.18
C LEU A 60 6.95 30.57 0.67
N PHE A 61 7.87 30.43 1.62
CA PHE A 61 8.37 31.56 2.40
C PHE A 61 9.83 31.94 2.13
N LEU A 62 10.62 31.06 1.46
CA LEU A 62 11.99 31.42 1.07
C LEU A 62 12.02 32.00 -0.33
N ASP A 63 12.72 33.10 -0.46
CA ASP A 63 13.04 33.70 -1.77
C ASP A 63 14.22 32.96 -2.41
N ILE A 64 13.93 31.81 -2.99
CA ILE A 64 14.89 30.96 -3.71
C ILE A 64 14.52 30.86 -5.17
N SER A 65 15.54 30.74 -6.03
CA SER A 65 15.35 30.53 -7.48
C SER A 65 14.37 29.38 -7.75
N GLY A 66 13.51 29.53 -8.77
CA GLY A 66 12.51 28.54 -9.15
C GLY A 66 13.08 27.14 -9.40
N TRP A 67 14.31 27.04 -9.91
CA TRP A 67 14.99 25.77 -10.13
C TRP A 67 15.30 25.02 -8.81
N TRP A 68 15.67 25.72 -7.75
CA TRP A 68 15.89 25.12 -6.42
C TRP A 68 14.59 24.66 -5.75
N LYS A 69 13.44 25.12 -6.20
CA LYS A 69 12.14 24.65 -5.70
C LYS A 69 11.80 23.23 -6.18
N LEU A 70 12.35 22.78 -7.33
CA LEU A 70 12.10 21.43 -7.84
C LEU A 70 12.58 20.29 -6.91
N PRO A 71 13.82 20.28 -6.39
CA PRO A 71 14.24 19.30 -5.41
C PRO A 71 13.34 19.26 -4.17
N PHE A 72 12.82 20.40 -3.72
CA PHE A 72 11.89 20.43 -2.59
C PHE A 72 10.55 19.76 -2.91
N THR A 73 10.01 19.94 -4.14
CA THR A 73 8.79 19.21 -4.53
C THR A 73 9.00 17.70 -4.63
N MET A 74 10.17 17.26 -5.10
CA MET A 74 10.55 15.84 -5.06
C MET A 74 10.65 15.33 -3.61
N LEU A 75 11.28 16.10 -2.72
CA LEU A 75 11.40 15.75 -1.31
C LEU A 75 10.03 15.66 -0.62
N MET A 76 9.09 16.56 -0.98
CA MET A 76 7.68 16.44 -0.58
C MET A 76 7.09 15.11 -1.04
N GLY A 77 7.33 14.68 -2.29
CA GLY A 77 6.87 13.38 -2.81
C GLY A 77 7.44 12.20 -2.02
N VAL A 78 8.72 12.24 -1.67
CA VAL A 78 9.35 11.23 -0.79
C VAL A 78 8.68 11.23 0.59
N GLY A 79 8.48 12.41 1.19
CA GLY A 79 7.78 12.55 2.48
C GLY A 79 6.33 12.07 2.42
N MET A 80 5.61 12.39 1.35
CA MET A 80 4.24 11.94 1.09
C MET A 80 4.15 10.41 1.07
N ALA A 81 5.03 9.73 0.34
CA ALA A 81 5.12 8.27 0.32
C ALA A 81 5.48 7.73 1.72
N GLY A 82 6.44 8.38 2.42
CA GLY A 82 6.85 8.01 3.76
C GLY A 82 5.72 8.10 4.79
N VAL A 83 4.91 9.18 4.79
CA VAL A 83 3.73 9.31 5.66
C VAL A 83 2.69 8.24 5.31
N GLY A 84 2.48 7.97 4.01
CA GLY A 84 1.57 6.92 3.54
C GLY A 84 1.92 5.55 4.11
N MET A 85 3.16 5.10 3.91
CA MET A 85 3.62 3.76 4.30
C MET A 85 3.78 3.58 5.82
N ASN A 86 4.14 4.64 6.57
CA ASN A 86 4.54 4.49 7.97
C ASN A 86 3.47 4.95 8.96
N VAL A 87 2.67 5.96 8.63
CA VAL A 87 1.76 6.61 9.58
C VAL A 87 0.32 6.28 9.23
N MET A 88 -0.09 6.62 8.03
CA MET A 88 -1.43 6.40 7.51
C MET A 88 -1.78 4.92 7.51
N HIS A 89 -0.85 4.09 7.04
CA HIS A 89 -1.00 2.65 6.91
C HIS A 89 -1.23 1.97 8.28
N ASP A 90 -0.31 2.15 9.26
CA ASP A 90 -0.49 1.61 10.61
C ASP A 90 -1.73 2.19 11.30
N GLY A 91 -2.03 3.47 11.08
CA GLY A 91 -3.22 4.11 11.60
C GLY A 91 -4.52 3.45 11.13
N ASN A 92 -4.62 3.14 9.83
CA ASN A 92 -5.80 2.51 9.24
C ASN A 92 -5.89 1.01 9.48
N HIS A 93 -4.76 0.33 9.78
CA HIS A 93 -4.77 -1.02 10.34
C HIS A 93 -5.06 -1.07 11.84
N GLY A 94 -5.11 0.08 12.51
CA GLY A 94 -5.38 0.17 13.95
C GLY A 94 -4.19 -0.25 14.83
N THR A 95 -2.98 -0.27 14.28
CA THR A 95 -1.75 -0.75 14.92
C THR A 95 -0.81 0.35 15.41
N TYR A 96 -1.06 1.60 15.01
CA TYR A 96 -0.23 2.74 15.42
C TYR A 96 -0.24 2.94 16.94
N SER A 97 -1.40 2.76 17.60
CA SER A 97 -1.56 2.96 19.04
C SER A 97 -2.61 2.03 19.62
N LYS A 98 -2.54 1.77 20.93
CA LYS A 98 -3.64 1.12 21.68
C LYS A 98 -4.92 1.98 21.72
N LYS A 99 -4.79 3.30 21.62
CA LYS A 99 -5.91 4.24 21.66
C LYS A 99 -6.55 4.35 20.28
N LYS A 100 -7.81 3.93 20.13
CA LYS A 100 -8.55 3.95 18.86
C LYS A 100 -8.63 5.34 18.21
N TRP A 101 -8.75 6.40 19.00
CA TRP A 101 -8.81 7.76 18.47
C TRP A 101 -7.48 8.20 17.84
N VAL A 102 -6.33 7.75 18.42
CA VAL A 102 -5.00 8.01 17.84
C VAL A 102 -4.87 7.32 16.49
N ASN A 103 -5.30 6.06 16.38
CA ASN A 103 -5.30 5.35 15.10
C ASN A 103 -6.16 6.07 14.06
N LYS A 104 -7.36 6.53 14.43
CA LYS A 104 -8.21 7.32 13.53
C LYS A 104 -7.55 8.62 13.09
N PHE A 105 -6.90 9.34 14.01
CA PHE A 105 -6.21 10.59 13.72
C PHE A 105 -5.02 10.35 12.77
N MET A 106 -4.16 9.36 13.06
CA MET A 106 -3.03 9.00 12.20
C MET A 106 -3.48 8.43 10.86
N GLY A 107 -4.52 7.59 10.84
CA GLY A 107 -5.11 7.09 9.59
C GLY A 107 -5.72 8.19 8.74
N SER A 108 -6.26 9.26 9.35
CA SER A 108 -6.82 10.41 8.63
C SER A 108 -5.77 11.27 7.90
N SER A 109 -4.47 11.05 8.17
CA SER A 109 -3.41 11.68 7.38
C SER A 109 -3.48 11.36 5.88
N ILE A 110 -4.19 10.32 5.49
CA ILE A 110 -4.47 10.02 4.08
C ILE A 110 -5.13 11.20 3.34
N TYR A 111 -5.90 12.04 4.03
CA TYR A 111 -6.57 13.20 3.40
C TYR A 111 -5.58 14.25 2.89
N ILE A 112 -4.43 14.42 3.56
CA ILE A 112 -3.37 15.31 3.07
C ILE A 112 -2.44 14.65 2.05
N LEU A 113 -2.65 13.35 1.79
CA LEU A 113 -1.95 12.56 0.76
C LEU A 113 -2.84 12.33 -0.47
N ALA A 114 -3.93 13.08 -0.61
CA ALA A 114 -4.92 12.97 -1.67
C ALA A 114 -5.85 11.75 -1.63
N GLY A 115 -5.79 10.89 -0.64
CA GLY A 115 -6.63 9.70 -0.55
C GLY A 115 -7.86 9.89 0.35
N ASN A 116 -8.67 8.84 0.47
CA ASN A 116 -9.86 8.79 1.32
C ASN A 116 -9.82 7.56 2.24
N VAL A 117 -10.05 7.75 3.56
CA VAL A 117 -10.00 6.68 4.57
C VAL A 117 -10.95 5.53 4.23
N TYR A 118 -12.20 5.83 3.90
CA TYR A 118 -13.21 4.80 3.60
C TYR A 118 -12.80 3.96 2.39
N ASN A 119 -12.39 4.60 1.31
CA ASN A 119 -11.98 3.91 0.09
C ASN A 119 -10.75 3.03 0.35
N TRP A 120 -9.74 3.60 1.00
CA TRP A 120 -8.52 2.86 1.31
C TRP A 120 -8.80 1.65 2.22
N GLN A 121 -9.62 1.81 3.26
CA GLN A 121 -9.96 0.69 4.15
C GLN A 121 -10.73 -0.41 3.44
N VAL A 122 -11.63 -0.06 2.52
CA VAL A 122 -12.35 -1.07 1.72
C VAL A 122 -11.40 -1.74 0.73
N GLN A 123 -10.65 -0.96 -0.04
CA GLN A 123 -9.72 -1.49 -1.02
C GLN A 123 -8.66 -2.36 -0.36
N HIS A 124 -7.95 -1.83 0.63
CA HIS A 124 -6.80 -2.47 1.22
C HIS A 124 -7.17 -3.50 2.31
N ASN A 125 -7.92 -3.10 3.37
CA ASN A 125 -8.18 -4.00 4.48
C ASN A 125 -9.24 -5.07 4.15
N VAL A 126 -10.24 -4.75 3.28
CA VAL A 126 -11.32 -5.70 2.97
C VAL A 126 -11.01 -6.51 1.72
N LEU A 127 -10.67 -5.85 0.60
CA LEU A 127 -10.50 -6.56 -0.67
C LEU A 127 -9.09 -7.15 -0.79
N HIS A 128 -8.05 -6.34 -0.67
CA HIS A 128 -6.67 -6.78 -0.87
C HIS A 128 -6.21 -7.81 0.18
N HIS A 129 -6.33 -7.53 1.48
CA HIS A 129 -5.92 -8.47 2.54
C HIS A 129 -6.77 -9.76 2.60
N THR A 130 -8.00 -9.74 2.07
CA THR A 130 -8.81 -10.96 1.98
C THR A 130 -8.47 -11.75 0.73
N TYR A 131 -8.34 -11.09 -0.42
CA TYR A 131 -8.30 -11.71 -1.75
C TYR A 131 -6.99 -11.46 -2.50
N THR A 132 -5.89 -11.31 -1.79
CA THR A 132 -4.57 -10.96 -2.34
C THR A 132 -4.26 -11.75 -3.60
N ASN A 133 -3.94 -11.06 -4.70
CA ASN A 133 -3.63 -11.59 -6.03
C ASN A 133 -4.73 -12.46 -6.69
N ILE A 134 -5.98 -12.42 -6.21
CA ILE A 134 -7.10 -13.08 -6.89
C ILE A 134 -7.69 -12.12 -7.91
N HIS A 135 -7.52 -12.43 -9.20
CA HIS A 135 -8.00 -11.60 -10.31
C HIS A 135 -9.52 -11.35 -10.23
N GLY A 136 -9.92 -10.09 -10.40
CA GLY A 136 -11.31 -9.65 -10.32
C GLY A 136 -11.87 -9.45 -8.89
N HIS A 137 -11.05 -9.71 -7.85
CA HIS A 137 -11.43 -9.52 -6.45
C HIS A 137 -10.46 -8.61 -5.69
N ASP A 138 -9.17 -8.72 -5.97
CA ASP A 138 -8.14 -7.82 -5.45
C ASP A 138 -8.06 -6.59 -6.37
N GLU A 139 -8.57 -5.44 -5.88
CA GLU A 139 -8.56 -4.19 -6.65
C GLU A 139 -7.20 -3.49 -6.64
N ASP A 140 -6.25 -3.90 -5.79
CA ASP A 140 -4.88 -3.35 -5.79
C ASP A 140 -4.06 -3.84 -6.99
N ILE A 141 -4.45 -4.99 -7.59
CA ILE A 141 -3.86 -5.50 -8.83
C ILE A 141 -4.71 -5.20 -10.07
N ASP A 142 -5.78 -4.42 -9.95
CA ASP A 142 -6.62 -4.00 -11.08
C ASP A 142 -6.23 -2.58 -11.53
N ALA A 143 -5.32 -2.50 -12.49
CA ALA A 143 -4.97 -1.26 -13.16
C ALA A 143 -5.80 -1.01 -14.43
N GLY A 144 -6.98 -1.59 -14.51
CA GLY A 144 -7.83 -1.59 -15.69
C GLY A 144 -7.19 -2.36 -16.86
N GLU A 145 -7.39 -1.85 -18.07
CA GLU A 145 -6.86 -2.52 -19.26
C GLU A 145 -5.49 -2.02 -19.70
N ILE A 146 -4.92 -1.01 -19.01
CA ILE A 146 -3.68 -0.34 -19.46
C ILE A 146 -2.46 -1.12 -18.98
N ILE A 147 -2.46 -1.61 -17.74
CA ILE A 147 -1.40 -2.45 -17.19
C ILE A 147 -2.00 -3.82 -16.86
N ARG A 148 -1.37 -4.86 -17.36
CA ARG A 148 -1.77 -6.23 -17.07
C ARG A 148 -0.90 -6.80 -15.95
N PHE A 149 -1.43 -6.83 -14.74
CA PHE A 149 -0.75 -7.41 -13.58
C PHE A 149 -1.05 -8.90 -13.39
N SER A 150 -2.19 -9.38 -13.86
CA SER A 150 -2.60 -10.77 -13.70
C SER A 150 -2.50 -11.54 -15.02
N LYS A 151 -1.98 -12.78 -14.96
CA LYS A 151 -2.02 -13.71 -16.09
C LYS A 151 -3.45 -14.05 -16.56
N HIS A 152 -4.43 -13.87 -15.66
CA HIS A 152 -5.85 -14.10 -15.95
C HIS A 152 -6.54 -12.90 -16.62
N ALA A 153 -5.90 -11.71 -16.59
CA ALA A 153 -6.41 -10.54 -17.28
C ALA A 153 -6.23 -10.68 -18.81
N LYS A 154 -7.17 -10.09 -19.57
CA LYS A 154 -7.14 -10.15 -21.04
C LYS A 154 -5.87 -9.51 -21.59
N TRP A 155 -5.14 -10.26 -22.41
CA TRP A 155 -3.96 -9.75 -23.10
C TRP A 155 -4.34 -8.86 -24.29
N LYS A 156 -3.60 -7.77 -24.51
CA LYS A 156 -3.72 -6.84 -25.64
C LYS A 156 -2.33 -6.61 -26.27
N ARG A 157 -2.27 -6.35 -27.58
CA ARG A 157 -1.03 -6.19 -28.34
C ARG A 157 -0.04 -5.17 -27.75
N PHE A 158 -0.52 -4.10 -27.13
CA PHE A 158 0.35 -3.10 -26.51
C PHE A 158 0.98 -3.56 -25.20
N HIS A 159 0.45 -4.58 -24.52
CA HIS A 159 1.05 -5.11 -23.29
C HIS A 159 2.46 -5.66 -23.50
N LYS A 160 2.83 -6.04 -24.74
CA LYS A 160 4.22 -6.41 -25.05
C LYS A 160 5.24 -5.31 -24.74
N PHE A 161 4.81 -4.05 -24.68
CA PHE A 161 5.65 -2.90 -24.34
C PHE A 161 5.45 -2.43 -22.88
N GLN A 162 4.70 -3.18 -22.07
CA GLN A 162 4.37 -2.81 -20.69
C GLN A 162 5.61 -2.52 -19.85
N HIS A 163 6.69 -3.27 -20.03
CA HIS A 163 7.96 -3.06 -19.34
C HIS A 163 8.57 -1.67 -19.56
N ILE A 164 8.20 -0.98 -20.64
CA ILE A 164 8.67 0.38 -20.92
C ILE A 164 7.73 1.41 -20.29
N TYR A 165 6.44 1.34 -20.61
CA TYR A 165 5.50 2.40 -20.23
C TYR A 165 4.96 2.28 -18.80
N SER A 166 4.99 1.10 -18.18
CA SER A 166 4.45 0.93 -16.82
C SER A 166 5.19 1.78 -15.78
N VAL A 167 6.51 1.95 -15.92
CA VAL A 167 7.32 2.78 -15.02
C VAL A 167 6.82 4.23 -15.02
N PHE A 168 6.45 4.75 -16.19
CA PHE A 168 5.87 6.10 -16.29
C PHE A 168 4.48 6.16 -15.64
N LEU A 169 3.66 5.12 -15.82
CA LEU A 169 2.31 5.06 -15.25
C LEU A 169 2.32 4.89 -13.72
N TYR A 170 3.33 4.23 -13.16
CA TYR A 170 3.50 4.09 -11.71
C TYR A 170 3.56 5.45 -11.00
N GLY A 171 4.26 6.42 -11.60
CA GLY A 171 4.30 7.78 -11.05
C GLY A 171 2.94 8.48 -11.01
N LEU A 172 1.96 8.04 -11.80
CA LEU A 172 0.64 8.64 -11.84
C LEU A 172 -0.34 8.09 -10.78
N LEU A 173 0.07 7.09 -9.97
CA LEU A 173 -0.79 6.43 -8.99
C LEU A 173 -1.50 7.43 -8.05
N THR A 174 -0.72 8.22 -7.30
CA THR A 174 -1.28 9.16 -6.33
C THR A 174 -1.95 10.35 -7.00
N PHE A 175 -1.51 10.74 -8.18
CA PHE A 175 -2.17 11.75 -9.00
C PHE A 175 -3.56 11.29 -9.42
N ASN A 176 -3.73 10.04 -9.84
CA ASN A 176 -5.02 9.45 -10.14
C ASN A 176 -5.94 9.39 -8.90
N TRP A 177 -5.39 9.08 -7.70
CA TRP A 177 -6.16 9.16 -6.45
C TRP A 177 -6.70 10.57 -6.19
N SER A 178 -5.89 11.59 -6.45
CA SER A 178 -6.30 12.99 -6.21
C SER A 178 -7.48 13.41 -7.07
N LEU A 179 -7.59 12.92 -8.32
CA LEU A 179 -8.51 13.42 -9.32
C LEU A 179 -9.70 12.49 -9.60
N THR A 180 -9.53 11.17 -9.64
CA THR A 180 -10.54 10.27 -10.20
C THR A 180 -10.87 9.04 -9.36
N SER A 181 -9.86 8.32 -8.86
CA SER A 181 -10.05 7.00 -8.24
C SER A 181 -10.99 7.03 -7.06
N ASP A 182 -10.81 7.97 -6.13
CA ASP A 182 -11.65 8.05 -4.93
C ASP A 182 -13.14 8.25 -5.24
N PHE A 183 -13.48 9.01 -6.28
CA PHE A 183 -14.89 9.21 -6.67
C PHE A 183 -15.50 7.94 -7.23
N LYS A 184 -14.76 7.22 -8.10
CA LYS A 184 -15.18 5.94 -8.68
C LYS A 184 -15.35 4.88 -7.60
N GLN A 185 -14.37 4.77 -6.70
CA GLN A 185 -14.36 3.81 -5.59
C GLN A 185 -15.50 4.09 -4.61
N THR A 186 -15.68 5.33 -4.14
CA THR A 186 -16.78 5.71 -3.26
C THR A 186 -18.13 5.29 -3.85
N ARG A 187 -18.36 5.59 -5.14
CA ARG A 187 -19.59 5.18 -5.85
C ARG A 187 -19.76 3.66 -5.87
N SER A 188 -18.69 2.94 -6.27
CA SER A 188 -18.69 1.47 -6.38
C SER A 188 -18.93 0.81 -5.03
N TYR A 189 -18.18 1.20 -3.99
CA TYR A 189 -18.23 0.55 -2.68
C TYR A 189 -19.56 0.82 -1.96
N LEU A 190 -20.09 2.03 -2.06
CA LEU A 190 -21.42 2.34 -1.52
C LEU A 190 -22.53 1.57 -2.25
N LYS A 191 -22.42 1.36 -3.57
CA LYS A 191 -23.35 0.54 -4.34
C LYS A 191 -23.27 -0.94 -3.97
N ARG A 192 -22.05 -1.47 -3.82
CA ARG A 192 -21.77 -2.86 -3.43
C ARG A 192 -21.94 -3.12 -1.93
N GLN A 193 -22.25 -2.11 -1.12
CA GLN A 193 -22.39 -2.17 0.34
C GLN A 193 -21.12 -2.72 1.03
N LEU A 194 -19.96 -2.35 0.52
CA LEU A 194 -18.67 -2.73 1.10
C LEU A 194 -18.26 -1.75 2.17
N SER A 195 -17.75 -2.25 3.31
CA SER A 195 -17.28 -1.41 4.41
C SER A 195 -16.31 -2.18 5.31
N TYR A 196 -15.31 -1.48 5.81
CA TYR A 196 -14.48 -1.96 6.92
C TYR A 196 -15.15 -1.56 8.25
N GLY A 197 -15.96 -2.48 8.82
CA GLY A 197 -16.78 -2.25 9.99
C GLY A 197 -18.20 -1.76 9.64
N LYS A 198 -18.72 -0.77 10.40
CA LYS A 198 -20.09 -0.28 10.19
C LYS A 198 -20.24 0.47 8.88
N MET A 199 -21.28 0.12 8.09
CA MET A 199 -21.58 0.80 6.84
C MET A 199 -21.85 2.31 7.07
N PRO A 200 -21.13 3.19 6.38
CA PRO A 200 -21.32 4.63 6.56
C PRO A 200 -22.55 5.13 5.78
N SER A 201 -23.08 6.28 6.21
CA SER A 201 -24.10 7.01 5.45
C SER A 201 -23.51 7.48 4.10
N LYS A 202 -24.28 7.28 3.02
CA LYS A 202 -23.89 7.71 1.65
C LYS A 202 -23.60 9.21 1.61
N TRP A 203 -24.52 10.02 2.14
CA TRP A 203 -24.38 11.48 2.19
C TRP A 203 -23.11 11.89 2.91
N LYS A 204 -22.86 11.33 4.11
CA LYS A 204 -21.66 11.62 4.88
C LYS A 204 -20.37 11.32 4.11
N GLN A 205 -20.32 10.21 3.37
CA GLN A 205 -19.11 9.86 2.60
C GLN A 205 -18.87 10.80 1.43
N TRP A 206 -19.92 11.17 0.68
CA TRP A 206 -19.79 12.11 -0.42
C TRP A 206 -19.41 13.53 0.09
N SER A 207 -20.03 14.01 1.17
CA SER A 207 -19.68 15.31 1.75
C SER A 207 -18.24 15.31 2.27
N LEU A 208 -17.82 14.27 2.97
CA LEU A 208 -16.44 14.13 3.47
C LEU A 208 -15.43 14.10 2.31
N LEU A 209 -15.72 13.34 1.26
CA LEU A 209 -14.87 13.29 0.08
C LEU A 209 -14.76 14.67 -0.58
N ALA A 210 -15.87 15.36 -0.82
CA ALA A 210 -15.87 16.69 -1.43
C ALA A 210 -15.09 17.71 -0.60
N VAL A 211 -15.34 17.78 0.71
CA VAL A 211 -14.64 18.71 1.61
C VAL A 211 -13.15 18.41 1.68
N THR A 212 -12.76 17.14 1.85
CA THR A 212 -11.34 16.79 1.97
C THR A 212 -10.58 17.01 0.66
N LYS A 213 -11.19 16.78 -0.52
CA LYS A 213 -10.60 17.11 -1.81
C LYS A 213 -10.48 18.61 -2.02
N ALA A 214 -11.50 19.38 -1.67
CA ALA A 214 -11.44 20.84 -1.75
C ALA A 214 -10.33 21.41 -0.86
N LEU A 215 -10.23 20.96 0.41
CA LEU A 215 -9.15 21.36 1.30
C LEU A 215 -7.78 20.94 0.77
N TYR A 216 -7.66 19.73 0.25
CA TYR A 216 -6.43 19.23 -0.36
C TYR A 216 -5.95 20.14 -1.51
N LEU A 217 -6.82 20.39 -2.48
CA LEU A 217 -6.48 21.26 -3.62
C LEU A 217 -6.22 22.71 -3.17
N SER A 218 -6.94 23.20 -2.17
CA SER A 218 -6.70 24.52 -1.60
C SER A 218 -5.30 24.63 -1.02
N ILE A 219 -4.86 23.67 -0.23
CA ILE A 219 -3.53 23.68 0.41
C ILE A 219 -2.43 23.59 -0.66
N TRP A 220 -2.52 22.67 -1.60
CA TRP A 220 -1.40 22.36 -2.50
C TRP A 220 -1.39 23.16 -3.80
N ILE A 221 -2.52 23.81 -4.18
CA ILE A 221 -2.62 24.57 -5.42
C ILE A 221 -3.04 26.02 -5.14
N VAL A 222 -4.18 26.24 -4.46
CA VAL A 222 -4.75 27.60 -4.34
C VAL A 222 -3.88 28.49 -3.46
N ILE A 223 -3.48 28.04 -2.28
CA ILE A 223 -2.63 28.84 -1.37
C ILE A 223 -1.30 29.25 -2.02
N PRO A 224 -0.51 28.37 -2.65
CA PRO A 224 0.71 28.78 -3.34
C PRO A 224 0.49 29.84 -4.42
N ILE A 225 -0.62 29.76 -5.19
CA ILE A 225 -0.97 30.77 -6.20
C ILE A 225 -1.31 32.10 -5.53
N LEU A 226 -2.10 32.10 -4.46
CA LEU A 226 -2.48 33.31 -3.73
C LEU A 226 -1.30 34.02 -3.06
N ILE A 227 -0.26 33.29 -2.66
CA ILE A 227 1.00 33.85 -2.13
C ILE A 227 1.90 34.42 -3.26
N GLY A 228 1.51 34.26 -4.52
CA GLY A 228 2.22 34.88 -5.67
C GLY A 228 3.10 33.90 -6.47
N ILE A 229 3.04 32.59 -6.19
CA ILE A 229 3.74 31.64 -7.05
C ILE A 229 2.96 31.47 -8.36
N VAL A 230 3.65 31.62 -9.48
CA VAL A 230 3.06 31.53 -10.83
C VAL A 230 2.35 30.16 -10.99
N TRP A 231 1.11 30.19 -11.42
CA TRP A 231 0.20 29.03 -11.45
C TRP A 231 0.77 27.77 -12.13
N TRP A 232 1.45 27.90 -13.27
CA TRP A 232 2.02 26.75 -13.97
C TRP A 232 3.19 26.11 -13.19
N LYS A 233 3.96 26.91 -12.41
CA LYS A 233 5.02 26.38 -11.52
C LYS A 233 4.42 25.59 -10.38
N VAL A 234 3.27 26.05 -9.84
CA VAL A 234 2.52 25.32 -8.80
C VAL A 234 2.02 23.98 -9.35
N LEU A 235 1.42 23.97 -10.56
CA LEU A 235 0.95 22.73 -11.18
C LEU A 235 2.10 21.77 -11.50
N LEU A 236 3.23 22.26 -11.96
CA LEU A 236 4.43 21.46 -12.20
C LEU A 236 4.96 20.85 -10.89
N GLY A 237 5.07 21.65 -9.82
CA GLY A 237 5.50 21.18 -8.51
C GLY A 237 4.54 20.14 -7.91
N PHE A 238 3.23 20.37 -8.03
CA PHE A 238 2.19 19.44 -7.65
C PHE A 238 2.32 18.12 -8.41
N PHE A 239 2.51 18.17 -9.72
CA PHE A 239 2.75 16.98 -10.53
C PHE A 239 4.02 16.23 -10.12
N ILE A 240 5.15 16.91 -9.91
CA ILE A 240 6.41 16.29 -9.50
C ILE A 240 6.28 15.62 -8.14
N MET A 241 5.64 16.27 -7.17
CA MET A 241 5.37 15.71 -5.85
C MET A 241 4.58 14.40 -5.96
N HIS A 242 3.47 14.42 -6.70
CA HIS A 242 2.64 13.23 -6.91
C HIS A 242 3.37 12.14 -7.69
N TYR A 243 4.08 12.51 -8.74
CA TYR A 243 4.81 11.56 -9.56
C TYR A 243 5.88 10.83 -8.75
N THR A 244 6.62 11.56 -7.92
CA THR A 244 7.63 10.98 -7.02
C THR A 244 6.98 10.04 -6.00
N ALA A 245 5.91 10.48 -5.34
CA ALA A 245 5.20 9.64 -4.36
C ALA A 245 4.59 8.40 -5.01
N GLY A 246 3.93 8.56 -6.16
CA GLY A 246 3.32 7.47 -6.92
C GLY A 246 4.32 6.43 -7.36
N LEU A 247 5.48 6.87 -7.88
CA LEU A 247 6.55 5.97 -8.29
C LEU A 247 7.09 5.15 -7.12
N ILE A 248 7.36 5.78 -5.98
CA ILE A 248 7.85 5.08 -4.77
C ILE A 248 6.82 4.05 -4.29
N LEU A 249 5.57 4.46 -4.12
CA LEU A 249 4.51 3.57 -3.62
C LEU A 249 4.26 2.39 -4.57
N SER A 250 4.20 2.66 -5.88
CA SER A 250 4.00 1.60 -6.88
C SER A 250 5.16 0.60 -6.90
N ILE A 251 6.40 1.07 -6.85
CA ILE A 251 7.57 0.17 -6.84
C ILE A 251 7.53 -0.72 -5.59
N ILE A 252 7.32 -0.15 -4.41
CA ILE A 252 7.23 -0.94 -3.15
C ILE A 252 6.14 -2.00 -3.25
N PHE A 253 4.95 -1.63 -3.76
CA PHE A 253 3.84 -2.57 -3.95
C PHE A 253 4.17 -3.67 -4.97
N GLN A 254 4.75 -3.31 -6.12
CA GLN A 254 5.12 -4.28 -7.16
C GLN A 254 6.13 -5.32 -6.65
N LEU A 255 7.11 -4.89 -5.86
CA LEU A 255 8.11 -5.76 -5.26
C LEU A 255 7.52 -6.78 -4.28
N ALA A 256 6.42 -6.43 -3.66
CA ALA A 256 5.74 -7.24 -2.67
C ALA A 256 4.74 -8.25 -3.29
N HIS A 257 4.10 -7.89 -4.41
CA HIS A 257 2.96 -8.64 -4.96
C HIS A 257 3.14 -9.13 -6.40
N MET A 258 3.88 -8.38 -7.24
CA MET A 258 3.95 -8.61 -8.69
C MET A 258 5.29 -9.21 -9.13
N VAL A 259 5.85 -10.08 -8.33
CA VAL A 259 7.07 -10.84 -8.65
C VAL A 259 6.71 -12.21 -9.22
N GLU A 260 7.59 -12.79 -10.02
CA GLU A 260 7.35 -14.04 -10.76
C GLU A 260 7.00 -15.21 -9.82
N GLU A 261 7.55 -15.19 -8.62
CA GLU A 261 7.39 -16.24 -7.64
C GLU A 261 6.07 -16.18 -6.87
N ASN A 262 5.32 -15.09 -6.98
CA ASN A 262 4.03 -14.96 -6.34
C ASN A 262 2.94 -15.63 -7.16
N ASP A 263 2.14 -16.46 -6.50
CA ASP A 263 1.01 -17.10 -7.13
C ASP A 263 -0.13 -16.11 -7.40
N MET A 264 -0.87 -16.39 -8.47
CA MET A 264 -2.13 -15.74 -8.80
C MET A 264 -3.22 -16.80 -8.89
N PRO A 265 -3.63 -17.40 -7.75
CA PRO A 265 -4.58 -18.49 -7.77
C PRO A 265 -5.99 -17.99 -8.04
N MET A 266 -6.80 -18.87 -8.65
CA MET A 266 -8.22 -18.63 -8.88
C MET A 266 -9.06 -19.63 -8.08
N PRO A 267 -10.27 -19.23 -7.65
CA PRO A 267 -11.22 -20.16 -7.06
C PRO A 267 -11.68 -21.19 -8.10
N ASN A 268 -12.12 -22.35 -7.63
CA ASN A 268 -12.78 -23.33 -8.48
C ASN A 268 -14.20 -22.87 -8.91
N GLU A 269 -14.90 -23.68 -9.70
CA GLU A 269 -16.23 -23.34 -10.25
C GLU A 269 -17.29 -23.07 -9.18
N VAL A 270 -17.13 -23.60 -7.96
CA VAL A 270 -18.04 -23.37 -6.82
C VAL A 270 -17.57 -22.22 -5.90
N GLY A 271 -16.51 -21.50 -6.28
CA GLY A 271 -16.00 -20.34 -5.55
C GLY A 271 -15.04 -20.71 -4.38
N GLU A 272 -14.50 -21.94 -4.34
CA GLU A 272 -13.60 -22.36 -3.25
C GLU A 272 -12.13 -22.25 -3.64
N MET A 273 -11.32 -21.71 -2.73
CA MET A 273 -9.86 -21.66 -2.84
C MET A 273 -9.25 -22.98 -2.34
N LYS A 274 -8.19 -23.43 -3.02
CA LYS A 274 -7.44 -24.65 -2.66
C LYS A 274 -6.84 -24.57 -1.25
N ASN A 275 -6.30 -23.43 -0.88
CA ASN A 275 -5.56 -23.22 0.36
C ASN A 275 -6.41 -22.52 1.43
N THR A 276 -6.00 -22.64 2.70
CA THR A 276 -6.50 -21.77 3.77
C THR A 276 -6.05 -20.33 3.52
N TRP A 277 -6.74 -19.36 4.12
CA TRP A 277 -6.38 -17.95 3.96
C TRP A 277 -4.91 -17.66 4.31
N ALA A 278 -4.41 -18.18 5.42
CA ALA A 278 -3.02 -17.93 5.83
C ALA A 278 -1.98 -18.52 4.86
N ILE A 279 -2.24 -19.72 4.35
CA ILE A 279 -1.38 -20.33 3.33
C ILE A 279 -1.48 -19.56 2.00
N HIS A 280 -2.67 -19.09 1.64
CA HIS A 280 -2.85 -18.23 0.47
C HIS A 280 -1.98 -16.96 0.56
N GLN A 281 -2.00 -16.25 1.72
CA GLN A 281 -1.17 -15.06 1.93
C GLN A 281 0.33 -15.35 1.71
N LEU A 282 0.82 -16.50 2.18
CA LEU A 282 2.22 -16.90 1.98
C LEU A 282 2.61 -17.11 0.52
N PHE A 283 1.69 -17.57 -0.32
CA PHE A 283 1.96 -17.82 -1.74
C PHE A 283 1.73 -16.60 -2.63
N THR A 284 1.03 -15.58 -2.14
CA THR A 284 0.65 -14.39 -2.91
C THR A 284 1.40 -13.13 -2.49
N THR A 285 2.33 -13.25 -1.56
CA THR A 285 3.16 -12.13 -1.08
C THR A 285 4.63 -12.50 -1.04
N ALA A 286 5.52 -11.54 -1.23
CA ALA A 286 6.96 -11.71 -1.16
C ALA A 286 7.62 -10.68 -0.25
N ASN A 287 8.63 -11.14 0.49
CA ASN A 287 9.53 -10.26 1.21
C ASN A 287 10.70 -9.86 0.29
N PHE A 288 11.15 -8.60 0.38
CA PHE A 288 12.29 -8.12 -0.41
C PHE A 288 13.21 -7.25 0.45
N ALA A 289 14.51 -7.31 0.19
CA ALA A 289 15.54 -6.50 0.84
C ALA A 289 15.41 -6.44 2.39
N THR A 290 15.01 -7.54 3.04
CA THR A 290 14.75 -7.61 4.49
C THR A 290 15.99 -7.32 5.34
N ASN A 291 17.20 -7.54 4.80
CA ASN A 291 18.47 -7.21 5.45
C ASN A 291 18.86 -5.73 5.33
N ASN A 292 18.14 -4.94 4.52
CA ASN A 292 18.39 -3.51 4.36
C ASN A 292 17.57 -2.71 5.37
N LYS A 293 18.23 -2.26 6.44
CA LYS A 293 17.58 -1.49 7.51
C LYS A 293 16.97 -0.17 7.04
N LEU A 294 17.60 0.51 6.06
CA LEU A 294 17.08 1.77 5.51
C LEU A 294 15.80 1.53 4.72
N MET A 295 15.78 0.47 3.88
CA MET A 295 14.59 0.06 3.14
C MET A 295 13.45 -0.28 4.11
N SER A 296 13.69 -1.13 5.11
CA SER A 296 12.67 -1.50 6.10
C SER A 296 12.17 -0.30 6.90
N TRP A 297 13.08 0.63 7.23
CA TRP A 297 12.70 1.83 7.95
C TRP A 297 11.86 2.77 7.08
N PHE A 298 12.27 3.05 5.84
CA PHE A 298 11.58 3.99 4.97
C PHE A 298 10.24 3.43 4.45
N SER A 299 10.21 2.16 4.03
CA SER A 299 9.00 1.52 3.51
C SER A 299 7.94 1.21 4.57
N GLY A 300 8.16 1.54 5.84
CA GLY A 300 7.20 1.15 6.89
C GLY A 300 7.11 -0.37 7.08
N GLY A 301 8.21 -1.08 6.89
CA GLY A 301 8.23 -2.54 6.97
C GLY A 301 7.45 -3.25 5.87
N LEU A 302 6.95 -2.54 4.83
CA LEU A 302 6.24 -3.16 3.70
C LEU A 302 7.14 -4.05 2.84
N ASN A 303 8.44 -4.04 3.05
CA ASN A 303 9.37 -5.02 2.52
C ASN A 303 9.34 -6.38 3.29
N HIS A 304 8.62 -6.45 4.41
CA HIS A 304 8.23 -7.66 5.14
C HIS A 304 6.75 -7.97 4.86
N GLN A 305 6.41 -8.14 3.60
CA GLN A 305 5.02 -8.19 3.16
C GLN A 305 4.28 -9.44 3.66
N VAL A 306 4.98 -10.56 3.76
CA VAL A 306 4.44 -11.81 4.31
C VAL A 306 3.95 -11.58 5.76
N GLU A 307 4.78 -10.95 6.58
CA GLU A 307 4.45 -10.64 7.97
C GLU A 307 3.30 -9.65 8.06
N HIS A 308 3.28 -8.65 7.18
CA HIS A 308 2.20 -7.67 7.10
C HIS A 308 0.86 -8.32 6.76
N HIS A 309 0.81 -9.19 5.75
CA HIS A 309 -0.42 -9.85 5.33
C HIS A 309 -0.96 -10.84 6.35
N ILE A 310 -0.09 -11.61 7.00
CA ILE A 310 -0.52 -12.60 8.01
C ILE A 310 -0.89 -11.92 9.33
N PHE A 311 -0.24 -10.81 9.67
CA PHE A 311 -0.42 -10.09 10.94
C PHE A 311 -0.70 -8.60 10.74
N PRO A 312 -1.75 -8.22 10.00
CA PRO A 312 -2.07 -6.81 9.75
C PRO A 312 -2.46 -6.05 11.02
N ASN A 313 -2.64 -6.75 12.14
CA ASN A 313 -2.93 -6.21 13.47
C ASN A 313 -1.68 -5.99 14.34
N ILE A 314 -0.49 -6.11 13.76
CA ILE A 314 0.79 -5.84 14.41
C ILE A 314 1.45 -4.65 13.70
N SER A 315 1.97 -3.67 14.47
CA SER A 315 2.67 -2.52 13.90
C SER A 315 3.95 -2.96 13.19
N HIS A 316 4.23 -2.32 12.07
CA HIS A 316 5.37 -2.64 11.20
C HIS A 316 6.74 -2.62 11.89
N ILE A 317 6.86 -1.88 13.00
CA ILE A 317 8.12 -1.82 13.76
C ILE A 317 8.55 -3.16 14.38
N HIS A 318 7.68 -4.18 14.33
CA HIS A 318 7.92 -5.51 14.87
C HIS A 318 8.14 -6.57 13.77
N TYR A 319 7.95 -6.24 12.48
CA TYR A 319 7.99 -7.23 11.41
C TYR A 319 9.34 -7.94 11.29
N ASP A 320 10.45 -7.24 11.44
CA ASP A 320 11.80 -7.83 11.45
C ASP A 320 11.98 -8.90 12.54
N LYS A 321 11.31 -8.74 13.69
CA LYS A 321 11.39 -9.67 14.82
C LYS A 321 10.52 -10.90 14.62
N ILE A 322 9.31 -10.72 14.11
CA ILE A 322 8.42 -11.85 13.87
C ILE A 322 8.75 -12.61 12.58
N SER A 323 9.49 -11.99 11.65
CA SER A 323 9.93 -12.61 10.40
C SER A 323 10.67 -13.94 10.63
N ASN A 324 11.59 -13.99 11.58
CA ASN A 324 12.28 -15.21 11.94
C ASN A 324 11.33 -16.33 12.43
N ILE A 325 10.22 -15.97 13.10
CA ILE A 325 9.22 -16.94 13.57
C ILE A 325 8.42 -17.47 12.37
N VAL A 326 8.03 -16.57 11.45
CA VAL A 326 7.32 -16.91 10.21
C VAL A 326 8.18 -17.84 9.37
N GLN A 327 9.44 -17.45 9.11
CA GLN A 327 10.40 -18.21 8.30
C GLN A 327 10.61 -19.64 8.79
N ARG A 328 10.86 -19.82 10.08
CA ARG A 328 11.10 -21.16 10.68
C ARG A 328 9.91 -22.12 10.57
N LEU A 329 8.68 -21.59 10.50
CA LEU A 329 7.49 -22.42 10.33
C LEU A 329 7.15 -22.66 8.86
N PHE A 330 7.56 -21.73 7.99
CA PHE A 330 7.23 -21.75 6.58
C PHE A 330 8.22 -22.56 5.74
N SER A 331 9.51 -22.55 6.11
CA SER A 331 10.59 -23.24 5.36
C SER A 331 10.30 -24.74 5.06
N PRO A 332 9.59 -25.52 5.89
CA PRO A 332 9.18 -26.86 5.51
C PRO A 332 8.05 -26.92 4.46
N CYS A 333 7.31 -25.81 4.26
CA CYS A 333 6.17 -25.75 3.35
C CYS A 333 6.55 -25.24 1.94
N ARG A 334 7.68 -24.55 1.81
CA ARG A 334 8.19 -24.00 0.56
C ARG A 334 9.72 -23.99 0.62
N ASN A 335 10.37 -24.71 -0.31
CA ASN A 335 11.84 -24.86 -0.34
C ASN A 335 12.59 -23.54 -0.63
N ASP A 336 11.89 -22.49 -1.09
CA ASP A 336 12.47 -21.21 -1.47
C ASP A 336 11.77 -20.07 -0.77
N TYR A 337 12.29 -19.68 0.40
CA TYR A 337 11.92 -18.41 1.03
C TYR A 337 12.66 -17.30 0.25
N LEU A 338 11.93 -16.66 -0.64
CA LEU A 338 12.49 -15.68 -1.57
C LEU A 338 12.83 -14.38 -0.86
N ILE A 339 14.07 -14.30 -0.39
CA ILE A 339 14.70 -13.03 -0.05
C ILE A 339 15.30 -12.49 -1.35
N GLN A 340 14.50 -11.75 -2.11
CA GLN A 340 15.00 -11.11 -3.31
C GLN A 340 15.85 -9.89 -2.97
N SER A 341 17.04 -9.81 -3.52
CA SER A 341 17.84 -8.59 -3.51
C SER A 341 17.29 -7.61 -4.56
N ILE A 342 17.33 -6.30 -4.28
CA ILE A 342 16.88 -5.23 -5.19
C ILE A 342 17.51 -5.37 -6.61
N ILE A 343 18.71 -5.94 -6.71
CA ILE A 343 19.43 -6.14 -7.97
C ILE A 343 18.72 -7.14 -8.91
N LYS A 344 18.02 -8.15 -8.38
CA LYS A 344 17.22 -9.09 -9.19
C LYS A 344 15.94 -8.46 -9.75
N ILE A 345 15.53 -7.31 -9.27
CA ILE A 345 14.24 -6.67 -9.52
C ILE A 345 14.28 -5.73 -10.72
N ILE A 346 15.45 -5.15 -11.02
CA ILE A 346 15.64 -4.32 -12.25
C ILE A 346 15.77 -5.22 -13.49
N VAL A 347 16.18 -6.48 -13.31
CA VAL A 347 16.39 -7.46 -14.39
C VAL A 347 15.13 -8.29 -14.76
N PRO A 348 14.19 -8.66 -13.86
CA PRO A 348 13.04 -9.50 -14.21
C PRO A 348 12.02 -8.86 -15.14
N PHE A 349 12.01 -7.54 -15.30
CA PHE A 349 11.21 -6.91 -16.34
C PHE A 349 11.53 -7.41 -17.77
N LYS A 350 12.65 -8.06 -17.94
CA LYS A 350 13.05 -8.71 -19.21
C LYS A 350 12.67 -10.20 -19.28
N PHE A 351 12.52 -10.90 -18.15
CA PHE A 351 12.32 -12.37 -18.11
C PHE A 351 10.86 -12.80 -17.94
N SER A 352 10.00 -12.01 -17.31
CA SER A 352 8.56 -12.31 -17.20
C SER A 352 7.83 -12.30 -18.55
N PHE A 353 8.51 -11.92 -19.63
CA PHE A 353 7.93 -11.88 -20.97
C PHE A 353 7.81 -13.25 -21.62
N ASN A 354 8.66 -14.21 -21.30
CA ASN A 354 8.68 -15.53 -21.96
C ASN A 354 7.71 -16.55 -21.34
N SER A 355 7.20 -16.31 -20.14
CA SER A 355 6.24 -17.20 -19.49
C SER A 355 4.76 -16.78 -19.71
N PHE A 356 4.52 -15.72 -20.49
CA PHE A 356 3.18 -15.18 -20.79
C PHE A 356 2.75 -15.30 -22.26
N PHE A 357 3.55 -16.01 -23.08
CA PHE A 357 3.21 -16.38 -24.46
C PHE A 357 2.75 -17.82 -24.56
#